data_fb9bbc86529d2698e7b7c1d051693d44
#
_entry.id   fb9bbc86529d2698e7b7c1d051693d44
#
_cell.length_a   1.000
_cell.length_b   1.000
_cell.length_c   1.000
_cell.angle_alpha   90.00
_cell.angle_beta   90.00
_cell.angle_gamma   90.00
#
_symmetry.space_group_name_H-M   'P 1'
#
loop_
_entity.id
_entity.type
_entity.pdbx_description
1 polymer ?
#
loop_
_entity_poly.entity_id
_entity_poly.type
_entity_poly.pdbx_seq_one_letter_code
_entity_poly.pdbx_strand_id
1 'polypeptide(L)'
;MAPEPDVVVVGAGTSGCALAARLADAGRRVLLLEAGSADGQWPADIRDAASLAAAAPGHPANWDLAAEVLPGRSVRVPRGRIAGGSSALNAAVWMRATRRDLDGWAAAGNPLWAPDAVLPAFRRSEADADYGRLPGHGADGPVPVRRLPSPSVLADAFAAGSAELGFPAEPDKNGDAAPGHGPIPFNVEGGVRINAAMAYLAPRQGLQTLAVRGGVAVRRILVERGRAVGVLTDDGPVRAGEVVLSAGAVGSAHLLLASGLGPAADLAVAGIDVVADLPGVGAASSDHPIVYVPYRPVPGLPVSARPLHGVLHALVDGAEIEVLPWLRPFGSDPELLVGVGLQNPVARGRLGLDLRNPSRPPRLEYRYLAEEADRRGLRAGVRLVASLLVTDAVAGTATPSAELPGALLADDAALDRWIADRVGTAVHLSGTAPMGPDTDDRAVVDQQLRVRGVAGLRVVDTSVLPWVPSRGTAATAVMVGERAAELFDA
;
A
#
# COMPACT_ATOMS: atom_id res chain seq x y z
N MET A 1 -36.00 -8.65 -14.10
CA MET A 1 -34.52 -8.47 -14.03
C MET A 1 -34.25 -7.25 -13.18
N ALA A 2 -33.34 -7.32 -12.23
CA ALA A 2 -32.90 -6.10 -11.54
C ALA A 2 -32.31 -5.12 -12.57
N PRO A 3 -32.51 -3.79 -12.40
CA PRO A 3 -31.95 -2.81 -13.32
C PRO A 3 -30.41 -2.89 -13.32
N GLU A 4 -29.79 -2.67 -14.47
CA GLU A 4 -28.32 -2.64 -14.59
C GLU A 4 -27.74 -1.60 -13.63
N PRO A 5 -26.62 -1.89 -12.95
CA PRO A 5 -25.94 -0.92 -12.11
C PRO A 5 -25.41 0.26 -12.94
N ASP A 6 -25.45 1.45 -12.36
CA ASP A 6 -24.85 2.62 -12.97
C ASP A 6 -23.31 2.47 -13.02
N VAL A 7 -22.75 1.86 -11.96
CA VAL A 7 -21.31 1.63 -11.82
C VAL A 7 -21.06 0.21 -11.29
N VAL A 8 -20.15 -0.52 -11.95
CA VAL A 8 -19.55 -1.71 -11.38
C VAL A 8 -18.13 -1.37 -10.88
N VAL A 9 -17.86 -1.65 -9.59
CA VAL A 9 -16.53 -1.50 -8.97
C VAL A 9 -15.93 -2.89 -8.79
N VAL A 10 -14.74 -3.11 -9.32
CA VAL A 10 -14.04 -4.39 -9.26
C VAL A 10 -12.98 -4.35 -8.16
N GLY A 11 -13.20 -5.08 -7.10
CA GLY A 11 -12.36 -5.17 -5.90
C GLY A 11 -12.91 -4.34 -4.74
N ALA A 12 -13.36 -5.04 -3.68
CA ALA A 12 -13.72 -4.44 -2.39
C ALA A 12 -12.48 -4.22 -1.51
N GLY A 13 -11.39 -3.70 -2.11
CA GLY A 13 -10.17 -3.33 -1.42
C GLY A 13 -10.26 -1.95 -0.76
N THR A 14 -9.11 -1.45 -0.35
CA THR A 14 -8.98 -0.19 0.41
C THR A 14 -9.63 1.00 -0.30
N SER A 15 -9.30 1.23 -1.58
CA SER A 15 -9.88 2.33 -2.37
C SER A 15 -11.31 2.03 -2.83
N GLY A 16 -11.56 0.77 -3.27
CA GLY A 16 -12.86 0.36 -3.80
C GLY A 16 -13.99 0.46 -2.78
N CYS A 17 -13.74 0.15 -1.50
CA CYS A 17 -14.70 0.32 -0.43
C CYS A 17 -15.08 1.79 -0.23
N ALA A 18 -14.09 2.70 -0.20
CA ALA A 18 -14.32 4.12 -0.03
C ALA A 18 -15.10 4.71 -1.23
N LEU A 19 -14.65 4.42 -2.44
CA LEU A 19 -15.34 4.87 -3.66
C LEU A 19 -16.77 4.38 -3.75
N ALA A 20 -16.99 3.07 -3.60
CA ALA A 20 -18.32 2.47 -3.71
C ALA A 20 -19.30 3.06 -2.70
N ALA A 21 -18.85 3.26 -1.45
CA ALA A 21 -19.63 3.89 -0.41
C ALA A 21 -20.05 5.32 -0.78
N ARG A 22 -19.11 6.14 -1.25
CA ARG A 22 -19.38 7.54 -1.61
C ARG A 22 -20.29 7.67 -2.83
N LEU A 23 -20.10 6.84 -3.85
CA LEU A 23 -20.97 6.82 -5.02
C LEU A 23 -22.41 6.39 -4.65
N ALA A 24 -22.53 5.38 -3.78
CA ALA A 24 -23.84 4.93 -3.31
C ALA A 24 -24.54 5.98 -2.45
N ASP A 25 -23.81 6.69 -1.56
CA ASP A 25 -24.32 7.83 -0.78
C ASP A 25 -24.82 8.98 -1.70
N ALA A 26 -24.16 9.16 -2.86
CA ALA A 26 -24.55 10.12 -3.89
C ALA A 26 -25.75 9.63 -4.75
N GLY A 27 -26.35 8.47 -4.45
CA GLY A 27 -27.53 7.94 -5.12
C GLY A 27 -27.25 7.09 -6.36
N ARG A 28 -26.01 6.81 -6.72
CA ARG A 28 -25.68 5.92 -7.84
C ARG A 28 -25.89 4.46 -7.45
N ARG A 29 -26.45 3.67 -8.34
CA ARG A 29 -26.58 2.21 -8.16
C ARG A 29 -25.23 1.55 -8.40
N VAL A 30 -24.55 1.16 -7.33
CA VAL A 30 -23.22 0.56 -7.34
C VAL A 30 -23.30 -0.94 -7.11
N LEU A 31 -22.65 -1.70 -7.97
CA LEU A 31 -22.35 -3.11 -7.75
C LEU A 31 -20.85 -3.26 -7.47
N LEU A 32 -20.49 -3.65 -6.25
CA LEU A 32 -19.12 -3.91 -5.83
C LEU A 32 -18.86 -5.42 -5.87
N LEU A 33 -17.85 -5.84 -6.66
CA LEU A 33 -17.45 -7.24 -6.83
C LEU A 33 -16.14 -7.51 -6.09
N GLU A 34 -16.11 -8.59 -5.31
CA GLU A 34 -14.92 -9.02 -4.57
C GLU A 34 -14.63 -10.51 -4.86
N ALA A 35 -13.36 -10.83 -5.15
CA ALA A 35 -12.96 -12.20 -5.44
C ALA A 35 -12.95 -13.13 -4.21
N GLY A 36 -12.70 -12.55 -3.03
CA GLY A 36 -12.78 -13.26 -1.75
C GLY A 36 -14.14 -13.12 -1.07
N SER A 37 -14.22 -13.51 0.21
CA SER A 37 -15.46 -13.31 0.98
C SER A 37 -15.77 -11.83 1.18
N ALA A 38 -17.09 -11.50 1.11
CA ALA A 38 -17.65 -10.18 1.41
C ALA A 38 -18.95 -10.30 2.23
N ASP A 39 -19.07 -11.34 3.05
CA ASP A 39 -20.23 -11.64 3.88
C ASP A 39 -20.33 -10.75 5.14
N GLY A 40 -19.41 -9.83 5.33
CA GLY A 40 -19.34 -8.97 6.51
C GLY A 40 -18.79 -9.67 7.77
N GLN A 41 -18.26 -10.88 7.61
CA GLN A 41 -17.61 -11.63 8.68
C GLN A 41 -16.10 -11.65 8.47
N TRP A 42 -15.34 -11.27 9.49
CA TRP A 42 -13.88 -11.32 9.47
C TRP A 42 -13.40 -12.26 10.57
N PRO A 43 -12.55 -13.25 10.25
CA PRO A 43 -11.88 -14.11 11.23
C PRO A 43 -11.14 -13.34 12.31
N ALA A 44 -10.94 -13.96 13.47
CA ALA A 44 -10.33 -13.31 14.63
C ALA A 44 -8.91 -12.78 14.34
N ASP A 45 -8.12 -13.52 13.58
CA ASP A 45 -6.75 -13.17 13.17
C ASP A 45 -6.70 -11.97 12.19
N ILE A 46 -7.77 -11.74 11.42
CA ILE A 46 -7.93 -10.53 10.60
C ILE A 46 -8.37 -9.34 11.46
N ARG A 47 -9.24 -9.58 12.45
CA ARG A 47 -9.73 -8.52 13.34
C ARG A 47 -8.68 -8.06 14.34
N ASP A 48 -7.87 -8.97 14.85
CA ASP A 48 -6.81 -8.64 15.80
C ASP A 48 -5.74 -7.75 15.15
N ALA A 49 -5.65 -6.50 15.63
CA ALA A 49 -4.70 -5.53 15.13
C ALA A 49 -3.22 -5.89 15.43
N ALA A 50 -2.97 -6.78 16.39
CA ALA A 50 -1.64 -7.28 16.71
C ALA A 50 -1.24 -8.52 15.88
N SER A 51 -2.16 -9.09 15.10
CA SER A 51 -1.92 -10.28 14.28
C SER A 51 -1.55 -9.91 12.83
N LEU A 52 -0.56 -10.62 12.29
CA LEU A 52 -0.21 -10.63 10.87
C LEU A 52 -0.42 -12.02 10.25
N ALA A 53 -1.10 -12.92 10.94
CA ALA A 53 -1.29 -14.30 10.50
C ALA A 53 -2.00 -14.40 9.14
N ALA A 54 -2.93 -13.48 8.86
CA ALA A 54 -3.63 -13.45 7.58
C ALA A 54 -2.75 -13.06 6.38
N ALA A 55 -1.57 -12.46 6.62
CA ALA A 55 -0.58 -12.19 5.58
C ALA A 55 0.34 -13.38 5.29
N ALA A 56 0.28 -14.44 6.10
CA ALA A 56 1.11 -15.62 5.91
C ALA A 56 0.77 -16.36 4.59
N PRO A 57 1.78 -17.00 3.96
CA PRO A 57 1.56 -17.83 2.77
C PRO A 57 0.49 -18.90 3.00
N GLY A 58 -0.39 -19.06 1.99
CA GLY A 58 -1.47 -20.08 2.02
C GLY A 58 -2.71 -19.69 2.84
N HIS A 59 -2.75 -18.51 3.48
CA HIS A 59 -3.95 -18.07 4.17
C HIS A 59 -5.10 -17.79 3.17
N PRO A 60 -6.36 -18.23 3.43
CA PRO A 60 -7.49 -18.10 2.48
C PRO A 60 -7.81 -16.67 2.05
N ALA A 61 -7.58 -15.69 2.94
CA ALA A 61 -7.80 -14.28 2.66
C ALA A 61 -6.60 -13.60 1.96
N ASN A 62 -5.60 -14.37 1.53
CA ASN A 62 -4.38 -13.87 0.90
C ASN A 62 -4.22 -14.46 -0.51
N TRP A 63 -4.00 -13.60 -1.52
CA TRP A 63 -3.64 -14.04 -2.87
C TRP A 63 -2.29 -14.76 -2.92
N ASP A 64 -1.42 -14.50 -1.94
CA ASP A 64 -0.11 -15.12 -1.80
C ASP A 64 0.69 -15.09 -3.11
N LEU A 65 0.90 -13.92 -3.67
CA LEU A 65 1.60 -13.73 -4.94
C LEU A 65 3.11 -13.95 -4.77
N ALA A 66 3.80 -14.22 -5.86
CA ALA A 66 5.27 -14.23 -5.90
C ALA A 66 5.78 -13.02 -6.68
N ALA A 67 6.86 -12.41 -6.21
CA ALA A 67 7.54 -11.33 -6.91
C ALA A 67 9.05 -11.55 -6.90
N GLU A 68 9.70 -11.32 -8.03
CA GLU A 68 11.15 -11.26 -8.13
C GLU A 68 11.64 -9.91 -7.59
N VAL A 69 12.35 -9.93 -6.48
CA VAL A 69 12.91 -8.72 -5.86
C VAL A 69 14.27 -8.35 -6.42
N LEU A 70 15.07 -9.36 -6.77
CA LEU A 70 16.36 -9.29 -7.47
C LEU A 70 16.39 -10.40 -8.53
N PRO A 71 17.24 -10.30 -9.56
CA PRO A 71 17.39 -11.37 -10.54
C PRO A 71 17.61 -12.74 -9.88
N GLY A 72 16.69 -13.68 -10.13
CA GLY A 72 16.73 -15.03 -9.59
C GLY A 72 16.28 -15.18 -8.13
N ARG A 73 15.91 -14.10 -7.44
CA ARG A 73 15.42 -14.15 -6.05
C ARG A 73 14.00 -13.65 -5.93
N SER A 74 13.10 -14.53 -5.55
CA SER A 74 11.69 -14.22 -5.36
C SER A 74 11.28 -14.27 -3.89
N VAL A 75 10.27 -13.48 -3.54
CA VAL A 75 9.62 -13.44 -2.22
C VAL A 75 8.12 -13.61 -2.37
N ARG A 76 7.44 -14.03 -1.29
CA ARG A 76 5.98 -14.04 -1.24
C ARG A 76 5.47 -12.65 -0.90
N VAL A 77 4.44 -12.21 -1.64
CA VAL A 77 3.84 -10.88 -1.51
C VAL A 77 2.38 -11.04 -1.13
N PRO A 78 2.00 -10.79 0.14
CA PRO A 78 0.61 -10.86 0.55
C PRO A 78 -0.20 -9.73 -0.09
N ARG A 79 -1.39 -10.10 -0.58
CA ARG A 79 -2.44 -9.17 -1.05
C ARG A 79 -3.78 -9.70 -0.60
N GLY A 80 -4.63 -8.83 -0.07
CA GLY A 80 -5.93 -9.25 0.46
C GLY A 80 -6.86 -9.81 -0.60
N ARG A 81 -7.50 -10.94 -0.27
CA ARG A 81 -8.56 -11.61 -1.02
C ARG A 81 -9.79 -11.76 -0.12
N ILE A 82 -10.32 -10.64 0.29
CA ILE A 82 -11.45 -10.51 1.22
C ILE A 82 -11.94 -9.06 1.16
N ALA A 83 -13.18 -8.79 1.53
CA ALA A 83 -13.67 -7.43 1.69
C ALA A 83 -12.81 -6.64 2.71
N GLY A 84 -12.34 -5.46 2.31
CA GLY A 84 -11.28 -4.68 2.92
C GLY A 84 -9.94 -4.81 2.20
N GLY A 85 -9.77 -5.84 1.35
CA GLY A 85 -8.52 -6.06 0.61
C GLY A 85 -7.30 -6.11 1.52
N SER A 86 -6.19 -5.50 1.11
CA SER A 86 -4.95 -5.50 1.90
C SER A 86 -5.05 -4.72 3.21
N SER A 87 -6.04 -3.82 3.40
CA SER A 87 -6.28 -3.21 4.70
C SER A 87 -6.80 -4.19 5.77
N ALA A 88 -7.27 -5.38 5.35
CA ALA A 88 -7.63 -6.47 6.26
C ALA A 88 -6.41 -7.28 6.76
N LEU A 89 -5.25 -7.19 6.07
CA LEU A 89 -4.06 -8.00 6.33
C LEU A 89 -2.87 -7.20 6.88
N ASN A 90 -2.89 -5.87 6.75
CA ASN A 90 -1.77 -4.99 7.07
C ASN A 90 -1.57 -4.82 8.58
N ALA A 91 -0.52 -4.10 8.96
CA ALA A 91 -0.22 -3.79 10.37
C ALA A 91 -1.08 -2.64 10.96
N ALA A 92 -2.19 -2.29 10.34
CA ALA A 92 -3.10 -1.22 10.75
C ALA A 92 -2.44 0.16 10.89
N VAL A 93 -1.33 0.40 10.22
CA VAL A 93 -0.64 1.70 10.19
C VAL A 93 -1.42 2.68 9.30
N TRP A 94 -1.66 3.90 9.82
CA TRP A 94 -2.43 4.94 9.14
C TRP A 94 -1.60 6.21 8.93
N MET A 95 -0.59 6.12 8.07
CA MET A 95 0.22 7.27 7.68
C MET A 95 -0.18 7.72 6.27
N ARG A 96 -0.27 9.04 6.08
CA ARG A 96 -0.63 9.68 4.80
C ARG A 96 0.62 9.89 3.93
N ALA A 97 0.43 10.00 2.61
CA ALA A 97 1.43 10.62 1.75
C ALA A 97 1.82 11.99 2.30
N THR A 98 3.11 12.30 2.28
CA THR A 98 3.60 13.59 2.78
C THR A 98 3.26 14.73 1.82
N ARG A 99 3.28 15.98 2.31
CA ARG A 99 3.16 17.15 1.43
C ARG A 99 4.16 17.11 0.28
N ARG A 100 5.40 16.67 0.54
CA ARG A 100 6.45 16.52 -0.47
C ARG A 100 6.10 15.51 -1.57
N ASP A 101 5.49 14.38 -1.22
CA ASP A 101 5.03 13.39 -2.21
C ASP A 101 3.97 14.01 -3.13
N LEU A 102 3.00 14.70 -2.54
CA LEU A 102 1.87 15.31 -3.24
C LEU A 102 2.32 16.49 -4.11
N ASP A 103 3.22 17.34 -3.61
CA ASP A 103 3.84 18.43 -4.39
C ASP A 103 4.63 17.84 -5.58
N GLY A 104 5.33 16.72 -5.38
CA GLY A 104 6.03 16.00 -6.45
C GLY A 104 5.07 15.47 -7.51
N TRP A 105 3.94 14.87 -7.12
CA TRP A 105 2.92 14.40 -8.07
C TRP A 105 2.29 15.55 -8.84
N ALA A 106 2.00 16.68 -8.16
CA ALA A 106 1.48 17.88 -8.80
C ALA A 106 2.48 18.46 -9.82
N ALA A 107 3.76 18.54 -9.44
CA ALA A 107 4.84 19.01 -10.32
C ALA A 107 5.06 18.10 -11.53
N ALA A 108 4.77 16.79 -11.40
CA ALA A 108 4.77 15.83 -12.51
C ALA A 108 3.56 15.95 -13.45
N GLY A 109 2.75 17.02 -13.31
CA GLY A 109 1.63 17.33 -14.18
C GLY A 109 0.26 16.86 -13.66
N ASN A 110 0.15 16.58 -12.35
CA ASN A 110 -1.10 16.13 -11.73
C ASN A 110 -1.65 17.13 -10.68
N PRO A 111 -1.96 18.39 -11.04
CA PRO A 111 -2.39 19.43 -10.08
C PRO A 111 -3.70 19.11 -9.35
N LEU A 112 -4.58 18.26 -9.87
CA LEU A 112 -5.78 17.81 -9.15
C LEU A 112 -5.45 16.93 -7.94
N TRP A 113 -4.18 16.49 -7.81
CA TRP A 113 -3.65 15.66 -6.72
C TRP A 113 -2.64 16.39 -5.85
N ALA A 114 -2.60 17.73 -5.94
CA ALA A 114 -1.80 18.60 -5.07
C ALA A 114 -2.26 18.50 -3.60
N PRO A 115 -1.41 18.84 -2.62
CA PRO A 115 -1.73 18.74 -1.18
C PRO A 115 -3.08 19.33 -0.82
N ASP A 116 -3.34 20.57 -1.22
CA ASP A 116 -4.57 21.27 -0.85
C ASP A 116 -5.81 20.70 -1.57
N ALA A 117 -5.64 20.06 -2.72
CA ALA A 117 -6.71 19.41 -3.46
C ALA A 117 -7.14 18.06 -2.83
N VAL A 118 -6.21 17.34 -2.18
CA VAL A 118 -6.50 16.01 -1.59
C VAL A 118 -6.69 16.06 -0.08
N LEU A 119 -6.28 17.12 0.62
CA LEU A 119 -6.45 17.26 2.07
C LEU A 119 -7.91 17.07 2.52
N PRO A 120 -8.94 17.62 1.83
CA PRO A 120 -10.34 17.36 2.18
C PRO A 120 -10.69 15.88 2.16
N ALA A 121 -10.15 15.10 1.22
CA ALA A 121 -10.39 13.66 1.13
C ALA A 121 -9.72 12.90 2.30
N PHE A 122 -8.50 13.25 2.69
CA PHE A 122 -7.88 12.70 3.90
C PHE A 122 -8.70 12.99 5.15
N ARG A 123 -9.08 14.26 5.36
CA ARG A 123 -9.90 14.66 6.53
C ARG A 123 -11.24 13.95 6.59
N ARG A 124 -11.90 13.79 5.46
CA ARG A 124 -13.21 13.13 5.36
C ARG A 124 -13.13 11.62 5.63
N SER A 125 -11.94 11.03 5.44
CA SER A 125 -11.74 9.58 5.62
C SER A 125 -11.52 9.17 7.08
N GLU A 126 -11.09 10.07 7.97
CA GLU A 126 -10.62 9.70 9.30
C GLU A 126 -11.38 10.37 10.44
N ALA A 127 -11.42 9.66 11.58
CA ALA A 127 -11.78 10.18 12.88
C ALA A 127 -10.54 10.07 13.80
N ASP A 128 -9.67 11.09 13.75
CA ASP A 128 -8.44 11.12 14.54
C ASP A 128 -8.75 11.53 15.98
N ALA A 129 -8.58 10.60 16.91
CA ALA A 129 -8.89 10.80 18.32
C ALA A 129 -7.95 11.81 19.01
N ASP A 130 -6.73 11.95 18.49
CA ASP A 130 -5.68 12.76 19.10
C ASP A 130 -5.63 14.16 18.49
N TYR A 131 -5.76 14.26 17.16
CA TYR A 131 -5.56 15.49 16.40
C TYR A 131 -6.75 15.94 15.56
N GLY A 132 -7.89 15.24 15.62
CA GLY A 132 -9.08 15.52 14.79
C GLY A 132 -9.63 16.95 14.89
N ARG A 133 -9.27 17.69 15.95
CA ARG A 133 -9.65 19.12 16.11
C ARG A 133 -8.68 20.09 15.43
N LEU A 134 -7.54 19.60 14.94
CA LEU A 134 -6.57 20.44 14.22
C LEU A 134 -6.97 20.58 12.73
N PRO A 135 -6.65 21.72 12.10
CA PRO A 135 -7.09 21.98 10.71
C PRO A 135 -6.67 20.94 9.68
N GLY A 136 -5.52 20.29 9.91
CA GLY A 136 -5.00 19.22 9.02
C GLY A 136 -5.72 17.89 9.13
N HIS A 137 -6.56 17.67 10.16
CA HIS A 137 -7.13 16.36 10.50
C HIS A 137 -8.64 16.32 10.38
N GLY A 138 -9.22 15.09 10.35
CA GLY A 138 -10.64 14.82 10.41
C GLY A 138 -11.06 14.22 11.74
N ALA A 139 -12.25 14.60 12.24
CA ALA A 139 -12.80 14.13 13.50
C ALA A 139 -13.97 13.13 13.33
N ASP A 140 -14.61 13.13 12.15
CA ASP A 140 -15.92 12.49 11.97
C ASP A 140 -15.94 11.49 10.81
N GLY A 141 -14.76 11.13 10.27
CA GLY A 141 -14.66 10.17 9.18
C GLY A 141 -14.87 8.72 9.65
N PRO A 142 -15.03 7.79 8.71
CA PRO A 142 -15.34 6.39 9.02
C PRO A 142 -14.18 5.60 9.60
N VAL A 143 -12.92 6.03 9.41
CA VAL A 143 -11.75 5.30 9.89
C VAL A 143 -11.27 5.90 11.20
N PRO A 144 -11.36 5.18 12.33
CA PRO A 144 -10.80 5.64 13.59
C PRO A 144 -9.27 5.65 13.52
N VAL A 145 -8.65 6.75 13.93
CA VAL A 145 -7.19 6.90 13.98
C VAL A 145 -6.77 7.28 15.39
N ARG A 146 -5.79 6.58 15.93
CA ARG A 146 -5.26 6.89 17.26
C ARG A 146 -3.82 6.46 17.46
N ARG A 147 -3.10 7.19 18.30
CA ARG A 147 -1.78 6.83 18.79
C ARG A 147 -1.95 6.12 20.11
N LEU A 148 -1.44 4.90 20.19
CA LEU A 148 -1.60 4.06 21.37
C LEU A 148 -0.47 4.37 22.38
N PRO A 149 -0.71 4.25 23.70
CA PRO A 149 0.34 4.41 24.71
C PRO A 149 1.51 3.46 24.46
N SER A 150 2.72 3.82 24.91
CA SER A 150 3.88 2.94 24.80
C SER A 150 3.61 1.57 25.44
N PRO A 151 3.90 0.47 24.73
CA PRO A 151 3.63 -0.88 25.22
C PRO A 151 4.77 -1.45 26.05
N SER A 152 5.96 -0.84 26.05
CA SER A 152 7.15 -1.42 26.68
C SER A 152 8.30 -0.44 26.80
N VAL A 153 9.19 -0.70 27.78
CA VAL A 153 10.45 0.02 27.97
C VAL A 153 11.33 0.00 26.72
N LEU A 154 11.27 -1.07 25.94
CA LEU A 154 12.00 -1.19 24.68
C LEU A 154 11.53 -0.15 23.64
N ALA A 155 10.22 0.08 23.54
CA ALA A 155 9.68 1.12 22.66
C ALA A 155 10.14 2.52 23.07
N ASP A 156 10.15 2.79 24.38
CA ASP A 156 10.63 4.06 24.94
C ASP A 156 12.13 4.24 24.71
N ALA A 157 12.92 3.16 24.81
CA ALA A 157 14.35 3.17 24.53
C ALA A 157 14.67 3.54 23.08
N PHE A 158 13.93 3.02 22.11
CA PHE A 158 14.09 3.41 20.70
C PHE A 158 13.78 4.89 20.46
N ALA A 159 12.79 5.44 21.17
CA ALA A 159 12.47 6.87 21.12
C ALA A 159 13.63 7.71 21.68
N ALA A 160 14.12 7.35 22.87
CA ALA A 160 15.22 8.04 23.53
C ALA A 160 16.53 7.93 22.72
N GLY A 161 16.86 6.74 22.19
CA GLY A 161 18.03 6.53 21.33
C GLY A 161 17.98 7.32 20.04
N SER A 162 16.78 7.49 19.45
CA SER A 162 16.62 8.38 18.31
C SER A 162 16.94 9.84 18.65
N ALA A 163 16.53 10.30 19.84
CA ALA A 163 16.84 11.64 20.33
C ALA A 163 18.35 11.81 20.65
N GLU A 164 19.02 10.79 21.19
CA GLU A 164 20.48 10.79 21.40
C GLU A 164 21.25 10.93 20.07
N LEU A 165 20.72 10.36 18.99
CA LEU A 165 21.29 10.54 17.64
C LEU A 165 20.91 11.88 16.99
N GLY A 166 20.19 12.76 17.70
CA GLY A 166 19.82 14.11 17.23
C GLY A 166 18.57 14.18 16.35
N PHE A 167 17.79 13.10 16.24
CA PHE A 167 16.53 13.14 15.50
C PHE A 167 15.44 13.83 16.33
N PRO A 168 14.65 14.76 15.72
CA PRO A 168 13.59 15.45 16.42
C PRO A 168 12.43 14.51 16.77
N ALA A 169 11.63 14.91 17.74
CA ALA A 169 10.34 14.30 17.98
C ALA A 169 9.35 14.71 16.88
N GLU A 170 8.63 13.73 16.33
CA GLU A 170 7.55 13.91 15.34
C GLU A 170 6.28 13.26 15.88
N PRO A 171 5.58 13.91 16.82
CA PRO A 171 4.44 13.31 17.52
C PRO A 171 3.24 13.08 16.61
N ASP A 172 3.14 13.83 15.51
CA ASP A 172 2.12 13.67 14.50
C ASP A 172 2.75 13.30 13.14
N LYS A 173 2.66 12.02 12.80
CA LYS A 173 3.16 11.45 11.54
C LYS A 173 2.34 11.85 10.30
N ASN A 174 1.19 12.48 10.51
CA ASN A 174 0.30 12.97 9.46
C ASN A 174 0.29 14.50 9.35
N GLY A 175 1.12 15.18 10.15
CA GLY A 175 1.34 16.64 10.13
C GLY A 175 2.47 17.03 9.17
N ASP A 176 2.77 18.34 9.18
CA ASP A 176 3.82 18.96 8.34
C ASP A 176 5.15 19.17 9.09
N ALA A 177 5.37 18.47 10.23
CA ALA A 177 6.61 18.57 10.98
C ALA A 177 7.79 17.95 10.22
N ALA A 178 9.02 18.35 10.61
CA ALA A 178 10.22 17.71 10.08
C ALA A 178 10.23 16.21 10.44
N PRO A 179 10.73 15.34 9.53
CA PRO A 179 10.85 13.91 9.82
C PRO A 179 11.65 13.63 11.08
N GLY A 180 11.16 12.73 11.91
CA GLY A 180 11.77 12.39 13.20
C GLY A 180 11.19 11.09 13.76
N HIS A 181 11.38 10.87 15.07
CA HIS A 181 10.79 9.74 15.78
C HIS A 181 9.44 10.13 16.40
N GLY A 182 8.44 9.25 16.27
CA GLY A 182 7.15 9.46 16.90
C GLY A 182 6.25 8.22 16.91
N PRO A 183 5.11 8.30 17.62
CA PRO A 183 4.15 7.20 17.68
C PRO A 183 3.47 6.99 16.32
N ILE A 184 3.28 5.74 15.98
CA ILE A 184 2.54 5.35 14.78
C ILE A 184 1.04 5.62 15.00
N PRO A 185 0.36 6.36 14.10
CA PRO A 185 -1.09 6.39 14.06
C PRO A 185 -1.62 5.07 13.53
N PHE A 186 -2.57 4.46 14.24
CA PHE A 186 -3.17 3.19 13.87
C PHE A 186 -4.67 3.33 13.58
N ASN A 187 -5.17 2.61 12.56
CA ASN A 187 -6.61 2.47 12.31
C ASN A 187 -7.20 1.32 13.14
N VAL A 188 -7.22 1.52 14.47
CA VAL A 188 -7.68 0.51 15.43
C VAL A 188 -8.70 1.06 16.41
N GLU A 189 -9.64 0.21 16.82
CA GLU A 189 -10.59 0.49 17.90
C GLU A 189 -10.78 -0.74 18.77
N GLY A 190 -10.58 -0.60 20.09
CA GLY A 190 -10.71 -1.72 21.04
C GLY A 190 -9.83 -2.93 20.70
N GLY A 191 -8.63 -2.72 20.13
CA GLY A 191 -7.74 -3.79 19.68
C GLY A 191 -8.12 -4.40 18.32
N VAL A 192 -9.22 -3.96 17.71
CA VAL A 192 -9.67 -4.42 16.39
C VAL A 192 -9.08 -3.55 15.30
N ARG A 193 -8.47 -4.18 14.28
CA ARG A 193 -8.09 -3.54 13.02
C ARG A 193 -9.37 -3.15 12.27
N ILE A 194 -9.60 -1.85 12.07
CA ILE A 194 -10.73 -1.36 11.29
C ILE A 194 -10.31 -1.27 9.83
N ASN A 195 -10.59 -2.32 9.06
CA ASN A 195 -10.30 -2.33 7.63
C ASN A 195 -11.30 -1.49 6.83
N ALA A 196 -11.01 -1.22 5.55
CA ALA A 196 -11.84 -0.35 4.73
C ALA A 196 -13.30 -0.85 4.56
N ALA A 197 -13.54 -2.15 4.54
CA ALA A 197 -14.91 -2.66 4.44
C ALA A 197 -15.69 -2.49 5.75
N MET A 198 -15.03 -2.65 6.90
CA MET A 198 -15.63 -2.34 8.21
C MET A 198 -15.99 -0.85 8.31
N ALA A 199 -15.09 0.04 7.84
CA ALA A 199 -15.27 1.48 7.91
C ALA A 199 -16.34 1.99 6.94
N TYR A 200 -16.37 1.49 5.72
CA TYR A 200 -17.18 2.07 4.64
C TYR A 200 -18.41 1.24 4.26
N LEU A 201 -18.31 -0.09 4.24
CA LEU A 201 -19.41 -0.94 3.76
C LEU A 201 -20.34 -1.39 4.88
N ALA A 202 -19.79 -1.76 6.05
CA ALA A 202 -20.60 -2.26 7.15
C ALA A 202 -21.70 -1.27 7.61
N PRO A 203 -21.44 0.07 7.72
CA PRO A 203 -22.48 1.04 8.06
C PRO A 203 -23.57 1.22 6.98
N ARG A 204 -23.36 0.68 5.77
CA ARG A 204 -24.26 0.80 4.61
C ARG A 204 -24.95 -0.50 4.24
N GLN A 205 -24.90 -1.50 5.14
CA GLN A 205 -25.67 -2.73 4.94
C GLN A 205 -27.16 -2.41 4.77
N GLY A 206 -27.76 -2.93 3.69
CA GLY A 206 -29.16 -2.68 3.37
C GLY A 206 -29.42 -1.39 2.57
N LEU A 207 -28.41 -0.58 2.27
CA LEU A 207 -28.56 0.58 1.38
C LEU A 207 -28.92 0.10 -0.03
N GLN A 208 -30.05 0.56 -0.58
CA GLN A 208 -30.59 0.10 -1.87
C GLN A 208 -29.69 0.47 -3.08
N THR A 209 -28.86 1.48 -2.92
CA THR A 209 -27.92 1.94 -3.93
C THR A 209 -26.59 1.18 -3.92
N LEU A 210 -26.35 0.29 -2.94
CA LEU A 210 -25.12 -0.49 -2.83
C LEU A 210 -25.40 -1.98 -2.76
N ALA A 211 -24.93 -2.72 -3.76
CA ALA A 211 -24.89 -4.18 -3.74
C ALA A 211 -23.42 -4.66 -3.68
N VAL A 212 -23.09 -5.54 -2.74
CA VAL A 212 -21.75 -6.14 -2.60
C VAL A 212 -21.87 -7.64 -2.86
N ARG A 213 -21.03 -8.18 -3.76
CA ARG A 213 -20.95 -9.60 -4.06
C ARG A 213 -19.55 -10.13 -3.84
N GLY A 214 -19.39 -11.03 -2.88
CA GLY A 214 -18.16 -11.78 -2.63
C GLY A 214 -18.12 -13.10 -3.41
N GLY A 215 -16.92 -13.67 -3.52
CA GLY A 215 -16.67 -14.91 -4.26
C GLY A 215 -16.74 -14.75 -5.77
N VAL A 216 -16.71 -13.52 -6.30
CA VAL A 216 -16.86 -13.22 -7.73
C VAL A 216 -15.55 -12.69 -8.28
N ALA A 217 -14.82 -13.54 -8.99
CA ALA A 217 -13.59 -13.13 -9.67
C ALA A 217 -13.90 -12.55 -11.06
N VAL A 218 -13.44 -11.33 -11.29
CA VAL A 218 -13.48 -10.68 -12.61
C VAL A 218 -12.27 -11.16 -13.42
N ARG A 219 -12.50 -11.56 -14.67
CA ARG A 219 -11.48 -12.10 -15.59
C ARG A 219 -11.01 -11.09 -16.62
N ARG A 220 -11.91 -10.25 -17.10
CA ARG A 220 -11.58 -9.15 -18.04
C ARG A 220 -12.70 -8.11 -18.11
N ILE A 221 -12.37 -6.98 -18.70
CA ILE A 221 -13.29 -5.90 -19.02
C ILE A 221 -13.95 -6.21 -20.38
N LEU A 222 -15.24 -5.95 -20.50
CA LEU A 222 -15.98 -6.04 -21.75
C LEU A 222 -15.95 -4.66 -22.42
N VAL A 223 -15.30 -4.58 -23.58
CA VAL A 223 -15.19 -3.34 -24.38
C VAL A 223 -15.93 -3.51 -25.69
N GLU A 224 -16.86 -2.62 -25.98
CA GLU A 224 -17.62 -2.58 -27.22
C GLU A 224 -17.47 -1.19 -27.84
N ARG A 225 -16.99 -1.12 -29.09
CA ARG A 225 -16.85 0.15 -29.86
C ARG A 225 -16.08 1.24 -29.08
N GLY A 226 -14.98 0.86 -28.39
CA GLY A 226 -14.13 1.78 -27.62
C GLY A 226 -14.71 2.21 -26.27
N ARG A 227 -15.75 1.52 -25.79
CA ARG A 227 -16.36 1.79 -24.49
C ARG A 227 -16.41 0.52 -23.63
N ALA A 228 -16.05 0.65 -22.36
CA ALA A 228 -16.31 -0.40 -21.38
C ALA A 228 -17.82 -0.45 -21.07
N VAL A 229 -18.39 -1.65 -21.21
CA VAL A 229 -19.83 -1.91 -21.03
C VAL A 229 -20.12 -2.91 -19.92
N GLY A 230 -19.10 -3.33 -19.18
CA GLY A 230 -19.20 -4.29 -18.11
C GLY A 230 -17.94 -5.11 -17.92
N VAL A 231 -18.05 -6.21 -17.19
CA VAL A 231 -16.97 -7.14 -16.88
C VAL A 231 -17.40 -8.58 -17.13
N LEU A 232 -16.44 -9.45 -17.45
CA LEU A 232 -16.63 -10.90 -17.51
C LEU A 232 -16.18 -11.50 -16.18
N THR A 233 -17.07 -12.25 -15.54
CA THR A 233 -16.81 -13.03 -14.31
C THR A 233 -16.85 -14.51 -14.60
N ASP A 234 -16.52 -15.34 -13.62
CA ASP A 234 -16.68 -16.80 -13.72
C ASP A 234 -18.16 -17.21 -13.86
N ASP A 235 -19.10 -16.38 -13.36
CA ASP A 235 -20.54 -16.58 -13.45
C ASP A 235 -21.17 -16.01 -14.73
N GLY A 236 -20.35 -15.42 -15.62
CA GLY A 236 -20.79 -14.79 -16.84
C GLY A 236 -20.64 -13.26 -16.87
N PRO A 237 -21.18 -12.60 -17.90
CA PRO A 237 -21.04 -11.16 -18.05
C PRO A 237 -21.92 -10.36 -17.08
N VAL A 238 -21.35 -9.28 -16.55
CA VAL A 238 -22.03 -8.27 -15.74
C VAL A 238 -21.94 -6.95 -16.48
N ARG A 239 -23.07 -6.43 -16.93
CA ARG A 239 -23.13 -5.14 -17.62
C ARG A 239 -23.29 -3.99 -16.64
N ALA A 240 -22.78 -2.81 -17.01
CA ALA A 240 -22.87 -1.59 -16.23
C ALA A 240 -22.71 -0.34 -17.12
N GLY A 241 -23.18 0.79 -16.64
CA GLY A 241 -22.97 2.08 -17.30
C GLY A 241 -21.50 2.52 -17.32
N GLU A 242 -20.77 2.23 -16.23
CA GLU A 242 -19.33 2.51 -16.07
C GLU A 242 -18.64 1.39 -15.28
N VAL A 243 -17.38 1.13 -15.62
CA VAL A 243 -16.51 0.13 -14.96
C VAL A 243 -15.40 0.84 -14.22
N VAL A 244 -15.20 0.50 -12.95
CA VAL A 244 -14.08 1.00 -12.16
C VAL A 244 -13.24 -0.17 -11.64
N LEU A 245 -11.96 -0.18 -11.98
CA LEU A 245 -11.00 -1.13 -11.42
C LEU A 245 -10.47 -0.59 -10.09
N SER A 246 -10.63 -1.38 -9.03
CA SER A 246 -10.08 -1.14 -7.69
C SER A 246 -9.48 -2.43 -7.12
N ALA A 247 -8.92 -3.26 -8.01
CA ALA A 247 -8.35 -4.57 -7.69
C ALA A 247 -6.91 -4.49 -7.12
N GLY A 248 -6.45 -3.28 -6.79
CA GLY A 248 -5.12 -2.96 -6.28
C GLY A 248 -4.06 -2.94 -7.38
N ALA A 249 -2.85 -2.45 -7.03
CA ALA A 249 -1.78 -2.24 -8.00
C ALA A 249 -1.42 -3.47 -8.85
N VAL A 250 -1.65 -4.67 -8.35
CA VAL A 250 -1.43 -5.90 -9.12
C VAL A 250 -2.65 -6.25 -9.98
N GLY A 251 -3.82 -6.33 -9.35
CA GLY A 251 -5.03 -6.83 -10.01
C GLY A 251 -5.55 -5.90 -11.09
N SER A 252 -5.53 -4.58 -10.89
CA SER A 252 -6.02 -3.60 -11.86
C SER A 252 -5.16 -3.60 -13.13
N ALA A 253 -3.84 -3.57 -13.00
CA ALA A 253 -2.95 -3.66 -14.16
C ALA A 253 -3.08 -5.02 -14.88
N HIS A 254 -3.20 -6.12 -14.13
CA HIS A 254 -3.42 -7.44 -14.71
C HIS A 254 -4.73 -7.51 -15.51
N LEU A 255 -5.82 -6.96 -14.96
CA LEU A 255 -7.12 -6.91 -15.67
C LEU A 255 -7.06 -6.04 -16.93
N LEU A 256 -6.35 -4.91 -16.92
CA LEU A 256 -6.10 -4.11 -18.11
C LEU A 256 -5.40 -4.96 -19.18
N LEU A 257 -4.27 -5.57 -18.84
CA LEU A 257 -3.51 -6.42 -19.77
C LEU A 257 -4.35 -7.60 -20.29
N ALA A 258 -5.06 -8.32 -19.43
CA ALA A 258 -5.92 -9.44 -19.81
C ALA A 258 -7.10 -9.03 -20.71
N SER A 259 -7.40 -7.73 -20.77
CA SER A 259 -8.49 -7.14 -21.57
C SER A 259 -7.99 -6.48 -22.86
N GLY A 260 -6.70 -6.63 -23.22
CA GLY A 260 -6.12 -6.02 -24.40
C GLY A 260 -5.79 -4.53 -24.24
N LEU A 261 -5.66 -4.06 -22.99
CA LEU A 261 -5.34 -2.67 -22.65
C LEU A 261 -3.92 -2.64 -22.05
N GLY A 262 -2.92 -2.39 -22.89
CA GLY A 262 -1.52 -2.44 -22.46
C GLY A 262 -0.55 -2.30 -23.62
N PRO A 263 0.77 -2.53 -23.41
CA PRO A 263 1.77 -2.45 -24.47
C PRO A 263 1.43 -3.40 -25.62
N ALA A 264 1.18 -2.87 -26.81
CA ALA A 264 0.71 -3.64 -27.97
C ALA A 264 1.63 -4.81 -28.33
N ALA A 265 2.95 -4.62 -28.22
CA ALA A 265 3.93 -5.68 -28.48
C ALA A 265 3.82 -6.85 -27.49
N ASP A 266 3.67 -6.57 -26.20
CA ASP A 266 3.55 -7.60 -25.14
C ASP A 266 2.21 -8.36 -25.27
N LEU A 267 1.13 -7.65 -25.60
CA LEU A 267 -0.20 -8.24 -25.85
C LEU A 267 -0.17 -9.19 -27.07
N ALA A 268 0.46 -8.76 -28.17
CA ALA A 268 0.60 -9.59 -29.37
C ALA A 268 1.39 -10.88 -29.09
N VAL A 269 2.48 -10.81 -28.31
CA VAL A 269 3.24 -12.00 -27.90
C VAL A 269 2.40 -12.93 -27.00
N ALA A 270 1.52 -12.36 -26.19
CA ALA A 270 0.60 -13.13 -25.33
C ALA A 270 -0.63 -13.69 -26.11
N GLY A 271 -0.79 -13.37 -27.39
CA GLY A 271 -1.95 -13.76 -28.20
C GLY A 271 -3.24 -13.07 -27.79
N ILE A 272 -3.15 -11.86 -27.25
CA ILE A 272 -4.29 -11.05 -26.83
C ILE A 272 -4.51 -9.93 -27.86
N ASP A 273 -5.73 -9.79 -28.35
CA ASP A 273 -6.10 -8.72 -29.27
C ASP A 273 -5.93 -7.35 -28.59
N VAL A 274 -5.27 -6.42 -29.28
CA VAL A 274 -5.05 -5.06 -28.78
C VAL A 274 -6.33 -4.24 -28.90
N VAL A 275 -6.89 -3.83 -27.77
CA VAL A 275 -8.03 -2.92 -27.66
C VAL A 275 -7.56 -1.47 -27.64
N ALA A 276 -6.52 -1.18 -26.83
CA ALA A 276 -5.83 0.09 -26.84
C ALA A 276 -4.34 -0.12 -26.48
N ASP A 277 -3.46 0.53 -27.23
CA ASP A 277 -2.03 0.55 -26.91
C ASP A 277 -1.77 1.52 -25.77
N LEU A 278 -1.46 0.97 -24.59
CA LEU A 278 -1.18 1.70 -23.36
C LEU A 278 0.17 1.26 -22.80
N PRO A 279 1.28 1.82 -23.32
CA PRO A 279 2.64 1.38 -22.97
C PRO A 279 2.98 1.52 -21.49
N GLY A 280 2.25 2.36 -20.74
CA GLY A 280 2.47 2.57 -19.31
C GLY A 280 1.95 1.45 -18.41
N VAL A 281 1.04 0.59 -18.89
CA VAL A 281 0.47 -0.47 -18.05
C VAL A 281 1.55 -1.48 -17.67
N GLY A 282 1.84 -1.55 -16.36
CA GLY A 282 2.86 -2.43 -15.80
C GLY A 282 4.31 -2.05 -16.10
N ALA A 283 4.56 -0.98 -16.88
CA ALA A 283 5.89 -0.65 -17.39
C ALA A 283 6.86 -0.13 -16.30
N ALA A 284 6.34 0.57 -15.30
CA ALA A 284 7.15 1.18 -14.25
C ALA A 284 6.37 1.20 -12.93
N SER A 285 6.61 0.23 -12.08
CA SER A 285 6.05 0.23 -10.72
C SER A 285 7.10 0.66 -9.70
N SER A 286 6.66 1.12 -8.54
CA SER A 286 7.53 1.44 -7.40
C SER A 286 7.01 0.79 -6.12
N ASP A 287 7.93 0.42 -5.24
CA ASP A 287 7.65 -0.16 -3.93
C ASP A 287 8.84 0.09 -3.01
N HIS A 288 8.64 0.06 -1.70
CA HIS A 288 9.72 0.26 -0.74
C HIS A 288 10.50 -1.04 -0.51
N PRO A 289 11.79 -1.10 -0.90
CA PRO A 289 12.67 -2.17 -0.44
C PRO A 289 12.90 -2.01 1.07
N ILE A 290 12.84 -3.12 1.79
CA ILE A 290 13.05 -3.17 3.23
C ILE A 290 14.07 -4.25 3.56
N VAL A 291 14.95 -3.97 4.51
CA VAL A 291 15.89 -4.94 5.09
C VAL A 291 15.62 -5.02 6.58
N TYR A 292 15.66 -6.20 7.14
CA TYR A 292 15.47 -6.41 8.58
C TYR A 292 16.80 -6.64 9.27
N VAL A 293 17.11 -5.77 10.24
CA VAL A 293 18.29 -5.85 11.10
C VAL A 293 17.91 -6.57 12.39
N PRO A 294 18.51 -7.74 12.67
CA PRO A 294 18.18 -8.48 13.88
C PRO A 294 18.82 -7.83 15.14
N TYR A 295 18.11 -7.94 16.25
CA TYR A 295 18.59 -7.54 17.58
C TYR A 295 17.97 -8.43 18.68
N ARG A 296 18.54 -8.42 19.86
CA ARG A 296 18.05 -9.23 20.99
C ARG A 296 17.71 -8.35 22.20
N PRO A 297 16.49 -8.44 22.75
CA PRO A 297 16.19 -7.81 24.01
C PRO A 297 17.03 -8.43 25.13
N VAL A 298 17.38 -7.63 26.14
CA VAL A 298 18.05 -8.19 27.32
C VAL A 298 17.14 -9.20 28.03
N PRO A 299 17.69 -10.26 28.64
CA PRO A 299 16.91 -11.26 29.34
C PRO A 299 16.01 -10.66 30.43
N GLY A 300 14.75 -11.12 30.50
CA GLY A 300 13.79 -10.68 31.51
C GLY A 300 12.91 -9.49 31.10
N LEU A 301 13.15 -8.87 29.93
CA LEU A 301 12.20 -7.88 29.41
C LEU A 301 10.92 -8.57 28.93
N PRO A 302 9.74 -8.06 29.32
CA PRO A 302 8.47 -8.60 28.86
C PRO A 302 8.31 -8.37 27.36
N VAL A 303 7.80 -9.40 26.66
CA VAL A 303 7.44 -9.29 25.24
C VAL A 303 6.26 -8.32 25.11
N SER A 304 6.33 -7.40 24.19
CA SER A 304 5.26 -6.43 23.92
C SER A 304 3.98 -7.13 23.46
N ALA A 305 2.83 -6.67 23.94
CA ALA A 305 1.52 -7.12 23.45
C ALA A 305 1.27 -6.70 21.99
N ARG A 306 1.95 -5.65 21.52
CA ARG A 306 1.81 -5.12 20.15
C ARG A 306 3.11 -5.23 19.37
N PRO A 307 3.04 -5.55 18.06
CA PRO A 307 4.25 -5.69 17.24
C PRO A 307 4.95 -4.36 16.97
N LEU A 308 4.21 -3.25 16.88
CA LEU A 308 4.70 -1.93 16.51
C LEU A 308 4.20 -0.87 17.50
N HIS A 309 4.95 0.24 17.61
CA HIS A 309 4.54 1.41 18.39
C HIS A 309 5.04 2.72 17.80
N GLY A 310 6.34 2.90 17.68
CA GLY A 310 6.99 4.09 17.16
C GLY A 310 7.73 3.81 15.86
N VAL A 311 7.98 4.87 15.10
CA VAL A 311 8.74 4.83 13.86
C VAL A 311 9.63 6.07 13.79
N LEU A 312 10.87 5.90 13.31
CA LEU A 312 11.74 7.00 12.94
C LEU A 312 11.72 7.15 11.42
N HIS A 313 11.38 8.35 10.95
CA HIS A 313 11.69 8.76 9.58
C HIS A 313 12.91 9.67 9.61
N ALA A 314 13.88 9.38 8.77
CA ALA A 314 15.16 10.07 8.75
C ALA A 314 15.56 10.40 7.31
N LEU A 315 16.18 11.57 7.13
CA LEU A 315 16.87 11.91 5.88
C LEU A 315 18.36 11.71 6.12
N VAL A 316 18.94 10.69 5.49
CA VAL A 316 20.37 10.32 5.63
C VAL A 316 20.99 10.27 4.24
N ASP A 317 22.02 11.08 3.98
CA ASP A 317 22.72 11.17 2.70
C ASP A 317 21.80 11.36 1.48
N GLY A 318 20.69 12.09 1.68
CA GLY A 318 19.68 12.32 0.65
C GLY A 318 18.66 11.19 0.46
N ALA A 319 18.81 10.08 1.18
CA ALA A 319 17.85 8.99 1.21
C ALA A 319 16.83 9.18 2.35
N GLU A 320 15.56 8.98 2.06
CA GLU A 320 14.50 8.92 3.08
C GLU A 320 14.39 7.51 3.61
N ILE A 321 14.69 7.34 4.89
CA ILE A 321 14.74 6.04 5.57
C ILE A 321 13.64 5.96 6.61
N GLU A 322 12.90 4.85 6.60
CA GLU A 322 12.02 4.45 7.69
C GLU A 322 12.74 3.42 8.55
N VAL A 323 12.84 3.68 9.85
CA VAL A 323 13.33 2.74 10.86
C VAL A 323 12.16 2.30 11.71
N LEU A 324 11.80 1.02 11.59
CA LEU A 324 10.60 0.44 12.19
C LEU A 324 10.97 -0.70 13.15
N PRO A 325 11.12 -0.44 14.47
CA PRO A 325 11.39 -1.48 15.45
C PRO A 325 10.18 -2.40 15.65
N TRP A 326 10.37 -3.69 15.42
CA TRP A 326 9.40 -4.72 15.76
C TRP A 326 9.63 -5.18 17.21
N LEU A 327 8.59 -5.10 18.01
CA LEU A 327 8.63 -5.35 19.45
C LEU A 327 8.21 -6.77 19.82
N ARG A 328 7.94 -7.61 18.81
CA ARG A 328 7.59 -9.03 18.94
C ARG A 328 8.33 -9.84 17.90
N PRO A 329 8.69 -11.10 18.22
CA PRO A 329 9.29 -12.01 17.23
C PRO A 329 8.36 -12.30 16.06
N PHE A 330 8.95 -12.57 14.89
CA PHE A 330 8.27 -13.20 13.77
C PHE A 330 8.41 -14.75 13.89
N GLY A 331 7.31 -15.41 14.19
CA GLY A 331 7.33 -16.88 14.36
C GLY A 331 7.99 -17.33 15.66
N SER A 332 8.83 -18.37 15.58
CA SER A 332 9.50 -19.02 16.73
C SER A 332 10.92 -18.49 17.02
N ASP A 333 11.45 -17.62 16.17
CA ASP A 333 12.78 -17.03 16.38
C ASP A 333 12.71 -16.03 17.54
N PRO A 334 13.56 -16.13 18.58
CA PRO A 334 13.59 -15.18 19.69
C PRO A 334 14.17 -13.81 19.31
N GLU A 335 14.84 -13.66 18.17
CA GLU A 335 15.36 -12.38 17.71
C GLU A 335 14.22 -11.45 17.29
N LEU A 336 14.37 -10.17 17.64
CA LEU A 336 13.52 -9.10 17.17
C LEU A 336 14.19 -8.43 15.97
N LEU A 337 13.41 -7.70 15.19
CA LEU A 337 13.86 -7.10 13.95
C LEU A 337 13.62 -5.59 13.95
N VAL A 338 14.56 -4.83 13.42
CA VAL A 338 14.32 -3.44 13.02
C VAL A 338 14.22 -3.38 11.50
N GLY A 339 13.06 -3.00 11.00
CA GLY A 339 12.87 -2.75 9.57
C GLY A 339 13.59 -1.47 9.15
N VAL A 340 14.38 -1.55 8.08
CA VAL A 340 15.04 -0.43 7.40
C VAL A 340 14.44 -0.32 6.01
N GLY A 341 13.50 0.58 5.82
CA GLY A 341 12.80 0.79 4.55
C GLY A 341 13.32 2.04 3.82
N LEU A 342 13.69 1.91 2.55
CA LEU A 342 13.99 3.07 1.70
C LEU A 342 12.67 3.64 1.17
N GLN A 343 12.34 4.88 1.52
CA GLN A 343 11.04 5.49 1.25
C GLN A 343 10.96 6.27 -0.07
N ASN A 344 12.10 6.59 -0.68
CA ASN A 344 12.20 7.29 -1.96
C ASN A 344 13.03 6.50 -2.99
N PRO A 345 12.69 5.23 -3.31
CA PRO A 345 13.47 4.40 -4.22
C PRO A 345 13.46 4.98 -5.64
N VAL A 346 14.61 4.91 -6.31
CA VAL A 346 14.77 5.34 -7.71
C VAL A 346 14.48 4.18 -8.67
N ALA A 347 14.83 2.96 -8.29
CA ALA A 347 14.56 1.76 -9.09
C ALA A 347 13.06 1.63 -9.42
N ARG A 348 12.78 1.17 -10.63
CA ARG A 348 11.41 0.90 -11.09
C ARG A 348 11.27 -0.56 -11.48
N GLY A 349 10.23 -1.17 -10.92
CA GLY A 349 9.83 -2.53 -11.22
C GLY A 349 8.97 -2.64 -12.46
N ARG A 350 8.57 -3.86 -12.78
CA ARG A 350 7.67 -4.18 -13.89
C ARG A 350 6.63 -5.21 -13.46
N LEU A 351 5.43 -5.06 -14.02
CA LEU A 351 4.36 -6.05 -13.99
C LEU A 351 4.02 -6.44 -15.42
N GLY A 352 3.97 -7.73 -15.70
CA GLY A 352 3.63 -8.23 -17.04
C GLY A 352 2.84 -9.54 -16.95
N LEU A 353 2.23 -9.92 -18.07
CA LEU A 353 1.55 -11.22 -18.19
C LEU A 353 2.56 -12.37 -18.13
N ASP A 354 2.11 -13.53 -17.64
CA ASP A 354 2.79 -14.78 -17.95
C ASP A 354 2.52 -15.10 -19.44
N LEU A 355 3.49 -14.83 -20.29
CA LEU A 355 3.34 -14.99 -21.76
C LEU A 355 3.07 -16.44 -22.20
N ARG A 356 3.34 -17.42 -21.32
CA ARG A 356 3.02 -18.84 -21.59
C ARG A 356 1.59 -19.19 -21.20
N ASN A 357 1.03 -18.49 -20.22
CA ASN A 357 -0.34 -18.65 -19.78
C ASN A 357 -0.89 -17.36 -19.18
N PRO A 358 -1.47 -16.47 -20.01
CA PRO A 358 -1.99 -15.16 -19.57
C PRO A 358 -3.07 -15.22 -18.47
N SER A 359 -3.66 -16.40 -18.22
CA SER A 359 -4.63 -16.60 -17.13
C SER A 359 -3.98 -16.81 -15.75
N ARG A 360 -2.67 -17.01 -15.70
CA ARG A 360 -1.92 -17.11 -14.44
C ARG A 360 -1.75 -15.73 -13.80
N PRO A 361 -1.44 -15.67 -12.49
CA PRO A 361 -1.02 -14.43 -11.85
C PRO A 361 0.10 -13.74 -12.64
N PRO A 362 0.11 -12.40 -12.70
CA PRO A 362 1.10 -11.65 -13.46
C PRO A 362 2.51 -11.86 -12.88
N ARG A 363 3.51 -11.68 -13.72
CA ARG A 363 4.90 -11.62 -13.29
C ARG A 363 5.16 -10.28 -12.66
N LEU A 364 5.72 -10.28 -11.44
CA LEU A 364 6.11 -9.10 -10.68
C LEU A 364 7.63 -9.08 -10.57
N GLU A 365 8.25 -8.01 -11.05
CA GLU A 365 9.69 -7.77 -10.97
C GLU A 365 9.90 -6.42 -10.26
N TYR A 366 10.40 -6.43 -9.03
CA TYR A 366 10.61 -5.19 -8.28
C TYR A 366 11.92 -4.49 -8.63
N ARG A 367 12.94 -5.25 -9.07
CA ARG A 367 14.25 -4.73 -9.52
C ARG A 367 14.96 -3.89 -8.45
N TYR A 368 14.82 -4.25 -7.17
CA TYR A 368 15.48 -3.57 -6.07
C TYR A 368 17.00 -3.57 -6.27
N LEU A 369 17.68 -2.60 -5.67
CA LEU A 369 19.13 -2.43 -5.73
C LEU A 369 19.70 -2.27 -7.15
N ALA A 370 18.86 -2.10 -8.19
CA ALA A 370 19.36 -1.85 -9.54
C ALA A 370 20.10 -0.51 -9.62
N GLU A 371 19.68 0.47 -8.83
CA GLU A 371 20.24 1.81 -8.80
C GLU A 371 21.22 2.00 -7.64
N GLU A 372 22.38 2.66 -7.88
CA GLU A 372 23.36 2.93 -6.82
C GLU A 372 22.82 3.83 -5.71
N ALA A 373 21.92 4.75 -6.05
CA ALA A 373 21.27 5.61 -5.07
C ALA A 373 20.48 4.78 -4.02
N ASP A 374 19.79 3.73 -4.46
CA ASP A 374 19.03 2.84 -3.59
C ASP A 374 19.94 1.99 -2.69
N ARG A 375 21.05 1.46 -3.27
CA ARG A 375 22.07 0.72 -2.49
C ARG A 375 22.66 1.60 -1.40
N ARG A 376 23.10 2.82 -1.77
CA ARG A 376 23.67 3.79 -0.83
C ARG A 376 22.68 4.14 0.28
N GLY A 377 21.40 4.38 -0.08
CA GLY A 377 20.35 4.68 0.90
C GLY A 377 20.14 3.55 1.90
N LEU A 378 20.06 2.30 1.44
CA LEU A 378 19.90 1.15 2.34
C LEU A 378 21.15 0.90 3.20
N ARG A 379 22.37 1.08 2.66
CA ARG A 379 23.60 1.04 3.48
C ARG A 379 23.56 2.09 4.61
N ALA A 380 23.20 3.32 4.27
CA ALA A 380 23.05 4.40 5.25
C ALA A 380 22.00 4.06 6.32
N GLY A 381 20.84 3.52 5.93
CA GLY A 381 19.79 3.08 6.85
C GLY A 381 20.23 1.94 7.77
N VAL A 382 20.95 0.93 7.27
CA VAL A 382 21.50 -0.16 8.10
C VAL A 382 22.53 0.37 9.11
N ARG A 383 23.41 1.28 8.68
CA ARG A 383 24.37 1.94 9.58
C ARG A 383 23.69 2.79 10.64
N LEU A 384 22.63 3.50 10.27
CA LEU A 384 21.81 4.27 11.21
C LEU A 384 21.23 3.35 12.31
N VAL A 385 20.66 2.20 11.92
CA VAL A 385 20.11 1.24 12.91
C VAL A 385 21.22 0.65 13.77
N ALA A 386 22.38 0.33 13.20
CA ALA A 386 23.54 -0.13 13.98
C ALA A 386 23.96 0.91 15.04
N SER A 387 23.99 2.20 14.67
CA SER A 387 24.27 3.30 15.60
C SER A 387 23.17 3.45 16.67
N LEU A 388 21.90 3.30 16.28
CA LEU A 388 20.76 3.39 17.20
C LEU A 388 20.81 2.29 18.28
N LEU A 389 21.16 1.07 17.88
CA LEU A 389 21.23 -0.09 18.80
C LEU A 389 22.35 0.00 19.84
N VAL A 390 23.34 0.90 19.67
CA VAL A 390 24.45 1.09 20.63
C VAL A 390 24.34 2.41 21.41
N THR A 391 23.26 3.19 21.24
CA THR A 391 23.00 4.36 22.09
C THR A 391 22.82 3.95 23.55
N ASP A 392 23.13 4.83 24.49
CA ASP A 392 23.00 4.55 25.93
C ASP A 392 21.57 4.16 26.31
N ALA A 393 20.58 4.80 25.69
CA ALA A 393 19.16 4.51 25.91
C ALA A 393 18.76 3.09 25.48
N VAL A 394 19.28 2.59 24.36
CA VAL A 394 18.92 1.28 23.82
C VAL A 394 19.77 0.17 24.44
N ALA A 395 21.07 0.39 24.71
CA ALA A 395 22.02 -0.61 25.19
C ALA A 395 21.59 -1.27 26.53
N GLY A 396 20.80 -0.56 27.36
CA GLY A 396 20.20 -1.11 28.57
C GLY A 396 19.02 -2.06 28.36
N THR A 397 18.46 -2.11 27.14
CA THR A 397 17.23 -2.87 26.82
C THR A 397 17.43 -3.89 25.71
N ALA A 398 18.40 -3.68 24.84
CA ALA A 398 18.66 -4.54 23.68
C ALA A 398 20.15 -4.58 23.33
N THR A 399 20.55 -5.62 22.62
CA THR A 399 21.91 -5.78 22.07
C THR A 399 21.83 -6.02 20.57
N PRO A 400 22.76 -5.46 19.76
CA PRO A 400 22.88 -5.79 18.35
C PRO A 400 23.12 -7.29 18.14
N SER A 401 22.61 -7.83 17.05
CA SER A 401 22.98 -9.20 16.63
C SER A 401 24.42 -9.26 16.16
N ALA A 402 25.06 -10.42 16.37
CA ALA A 402 26.40 -10.70 15.87
C ALA A 402 26.49 -10.74 14.33
N GLU A 403 25.38 -10.72 13.62
CA GLU A 403 25.32 -10.71 12.15
C GLU A 403 25.81 -9.40 11.52
N LEU A 404 25.90 -8.31 12.29
CA LEU A 404 26.34 -6.98 11.84
C LEU A 404 27.60 -6.52 12.56
N PRO A 405 28.75 -7.21 12.41
CA PRO A 405 29.98 -6.77 13.01
C PRO A 405 30.49 -5.46 12.38
N GLY A 406 31.24 -4.67 13.15
CA GLY A 406 31.76 -3.39 12.66
C GLY A 406 32.56 -3.48 11.35
N ALA A 407 33.28 -4.58 11.12
CA ALA A 407 34.00 -4.82 9.87
C ALA A 407 33.05 -4.89 8.65
N LEU A 408 31.88 -5.51 8.79
CA LEU A 408 30.84 -5.55 7.73
C LEU A 408 30.28 -4.15 7.46
N LEU A 409 30.01 -3.40 8.52
CA LEU A 409 29.47 -2.03 8.39
C LEU A 409 30.48 -1.06 7.74
N ALA A 410 31.78 -1.31 7.85
CA ALA A 410 32.83 -0.48 7.27
C ALA A 410 33.07 -0.77 5.77
N ASP A 411 32.66 -1.92 5.26
CA ASP A 411 32.89 -2.35 3.86
C ASP A 411 31.57 -2.27 3.06
N ASP A 412 31.47 -1.30 2.15
CA ASP A 412 30.28 -1.09 1.32
C ASP A 412 29.95 -2.32 0.48
N ALA A 413 30.93 -2.99 -0.11
CA ALA A 413 30.68 -4.15 -0.96
C ALA A 413 30.22 -5.39 -0.17
N ALA A 414 30.74 -5.57 1.04
CA ALA A 414 30.27 -6.62 1.95
C ALA A 414 28.85 -6.32 2.44
N LEU A 415 28.57 -5.07 2.78
CA LEU A 415 27.25 -4.64 3.23
C LEU A 415 26.21 -4.74 2.11
N ASP A 416 26.57 -4.41 0.85
CA ASP A 416 25.69 -4.60 -0.31
C ASP A 416 25.31 -6.08 -0.50
N ARG A 417 26.24 -7.00 -0.33
CA ARG A 417 25.93 -8.45 -0.38
C ARG A 417 25.00 -8.86 0.74
N TRP A 418 25.28 -8.42 1.97
CA TRP A 418 24.42 -8.70 3.13
C TRP A 418 22.98 -8.17 2.93
N ILE A 419 22.85 -6.96 2.37
CA ILE A 419 21.55 -6.34 2.01
C ILE A 419 20.87 -7.16 0.90
N ALA A 420 21.59 -7.52 -0.15
CA ALA A 420 21.03 -8.28 -1.28
C ALA A 420 20.46 -9.64 -0.85
N ASP A 421 21.12 -10.31 0.08
CA ASP A 421 20.66 -11.58 0.63
C ASP A 421 19.36 -11.46 1.45
N ARG A 422 19.06 -10.27 1.98
CA ARG A 422 17.97 -10.03 2.96
C ARG A 422 16.88 -9.09 2.49
N VAL A 423 17.10 -8.31 1.44
CA VAL A 423 16.10 -7.31 0.99
C VAL A 423 14.79 -7.98 0.64
N GLY A 424 13.72 -7.44 1.18
CA GLY A 424 12.33 -7.81 0.92
C GLY A 424 11.50 -6.59 0.52
N THR A 425 10.19 -6.72 0.57
CA THR A 425 9.23 -5.68 0.22
C THR A 425 8.46 -5.21 1.46
N ALA A 426 8.22 -3.91 1.57
CA ALA A 426 7.26 -3.36 2.52
C ALA A 426 5.80 -3.51 2.05
N VAL A 427 5.58 -4.11 0.88
CA VAL A 427 4.25 -4.43 0.32
C VAL A 427 3.44 -3.19 -0.11
N HIS A 428 4.12 -2.14 -0.55
CA HIS A 428 3.54 -0.84 -0.91
C HIS A 428 3.45 -0.60 -2.44
N LEU A 429 3.47 -1.66 -3.26
CA LEU A 429 3.46 -1.57 -4.73
C LEU A 429 2.45 -0.55 -5.24
N SER A 430 2.92 0.36 -6.11
CA SER A 430 2.17 1.48 -6.68
C SER A 430 2.62 1.76 -8.12
N GLY A 431 1.82 2.53 -8.86
CA GLY A 431 2.25 3.09 -10.15
C GLY A 431 2.23 2.11 -11.33
N THR A 432 1.47 1.04 -11.26
CA THR A 432 1.34 0.04 -12.35
C THR A 432 0.38 0.46 -13.47
N ALA A 433 -0.41 1.51 -13.26
CA ALA A 433 -1.29 2.15 -14.25
C ALA A 433 -1.32 3.67 -13.97
N PRO A 434 -0.18 4.37 -14.08
CA PRO A 434 0.01 5.70 -13.53
C PRO A 434 -0.88 6.75 -14.17
N MET A 435 -1.28 7.75 -13.36
CA MET A 435 -1.87 8.98 -13.87
C MET A 435 -0.78 9.91 -14.39
N GLY A 436 -1.14 10.75 -15.33
CA GLY A 436 -0.24 11.77 -15.86
C GLY A 436 -0.93 12.75 -16.79
N PRO A 437 -0.22 13.82 -17.19
CA PRO A 437 -0.72 14.78 -18.16
C PRO A 437 -0.83 14.18 -19.57
N ASP A 438 -1.55 14.85 -20.48
CA ASP A 438 -1.74 14.37 -21.86
C ASP A 438 -0.44 14.33 -22.67
N THR A 439 0.60 15.01 -22.20
CA THR A 439 1.93 15.00 -22.80
C THR A 439 2.80 13.82 -22.39
N ASP A 440 2.36 13.02 -21.40
CA ASP A 440 3.05 11.81 -20.97
C ASP A 440 2.42 10.58 -21.66
N ASP A 441 3.15 9.98 -22.60
CA ASP A 441 2.75 8.78 -23.32
C ASP A 441 2.72 7.51 -22.46
N ARG A 442 3.30 7.55 -21.26
CA ARG A 442 3.24 6.47 -20.26
C ARG A 442 2.03 6.59 -19.33
N ALA A 443 1.33 7.74 -19.32
CA ALA A 443 0.15 7.87 -18.50
C ALA A 443 -0.96 6.94 -18.99
N VAL A 444 -1.45 6.08 -18.11
CA VAL A 444 -2.52 5.12 -18.37
C VAL A 444 -3.88 5.76 -18.13
N VAL A 445 -3.96 6.61 -17.10
CA VAL A 445 -5.18 7.34 -16.77
C VAL A 445 -4.92 8.84 -16.74
N ASP A 446 -5.98 9.62 -16.99
CA ASP A 446 -5.96 11.07 -16.77
C ASP A 446 -6.11 11.42 -15.29
N GLN A 447 -6.15 12.71 -14.95
CA GLN A 447 -6.28 13.17 -13.57
C GLN A 447 -7.66 12.91 -12.95
N GLN A 448 -8.69 12.62 -13.73
CA GLN A 448 -9.99 12.12 -13.29
C GLN A 448 -10.01 10.58 -13.21
N LEU A 449 -8.84 9.94 -13.34
CA LEU A 449 -8.62 8.50 -13.29
C LEU A 449 -9.33 7.71 -14.40
N ARG A 450 -9.70 8.34 -15.50
CA ARG A 450 -10.28 7.70 -16.69
C ARG A 450 -9.16 7.05 -17.51
N VAL A 451 -9.36 5.81 -17.93
CA VAL A 451 -8.41 5.08 -18.77
C VAL A 451 -8.38 5.70 -20.16
N ARG A 452 -7.19 6.01 -20.65
CA ARG A 452 -7.01 6.61 -21.98
C ARG A 452 -7.44 5.63 -23.08
N GLY A 453 -8.08 6.16 -24.10
CA GLY A 453 -8.51 5.39 -25.28
C GLY A 453 -9.74 4.51 -25.08
N VAL A 454 -10.31 4.43 -23.87
CA VAL A 454 -11.52 3.63 -23.59
C VAL A 454 -12.50 4.43 -22.72
N ALA A 455 -13.64 4.79 -23.27
CA ALA A 455 -14.69 5.48 -22.53
C ALA A 455 -15.34 4.56 -21.47
N GLY A 456 -15.85 5.13 -20.37
CA GLY A 456 -16.58 4.38 -19.35
C GLY A 456 -15.72 3.43 -18.52
N LEU A 457 -14.40 3.65 -18.47
CA LEU A 457 -13.45 2.87 -17.69
C LEU A 457 -12.58 3.77 -16.83
N ARG A 458 -12.47 3.44 -15.53
CA ARG A 458 -11.56 4.11 -14.59
C ARG A 458 -10.71 3.09 -13.85
N VAL A 459 -9.59 3.57 -13.30
CA VAL A 459 -8.78 2.83 -12.30
C VAL A 459 -8.71 3.67 -11.05
N VAL A 460 -9.07 3.10 -9.90
CA VAL A 460 -9.14 3.82 -8.62
C VAL A 460 -8.52 2.97 -7.51
N ASP A 461 -7.21 2.92 -7.47
CA ASP A 461 -6.40 2.32 -6.41
C ASP A 461 -4.94 2.82 -6.51
N THR A 462 -4.01 2.20 -5.78
CA THR A 462 -2.60 2.64 -5.77
C THR A 462 -1.86 2.43 -7.10
N SER A 463 -2.45 1.74 -8.08
CA SER A 463 -1.86 1.62 -9.42
C SER A 463 -1.76 2.95 -10.15
N VAL A 464 -2.64 3.91 -9.81
CA VAL A 464 -2.68 5.21 -10.49
C VAL A 464 -1.66 6.22 -9.97
N LEU A 465 -1.03 5.96 -8.82
CA LEU A 465 -0.04 6.86 -8.26
C LEU A 465 1.17 6.98 -9.21
N PRO A 466 1.73 8.17 -9.44
CA PRO A 466 2.93 8.32 -10.27
C PRO A 466 4.12 7.52 -9.76
N TRP A 467 4.26 7.43 -8.42
CA TRP A 467 5.19 6.58 -7.68
C TRP A 467 4.66 6.36 -6.25
N VAL A 468 5.27 5.41 -5.53
CA VAL A 468 4.93 5.11 -4.15
C VAL A 468 5.20 6.34 -3.26
N PRO A 469 4.25 6.76 -2.39
CA PRO A 469 4.50 7.84 -1.44
C PRO A 469 5.52 7.41 -0.38
N SER A 470 6.24 8.34 0.21
CA SER A 470 7.28 8.08 1.22
C SER A 470 6.73 7.66 2.60
N ARG A 471 5.56 7.05 2.62
CA ARG A 471 4.89 6.44 3.78
C ARG A 471 4.10 5.22 3.33
N GLY A 472 3.64 4.41 4.28
CA GLY A 472 2.73 3.30 4.01
C GLY A 472 1.48 3.74 3.22
N THR A 473 1.01 2.90 2.30
CA THR A 473 0.01 3.29 1.28
C THR A 473 -1.44 3.25 1.73
N ALA A 474 -1.77 2.78 2.96
CA ALA A 474 -3.17 2.50 3.34
C ALA A 474 -4.05 3.75 3.37
N ALA A 475 -3.63 4.82 4.08
CA ALA A 475 -4.39 6.07 4.15
C ALA A 475 -4.49 6.75 2.76
N THR A 476 -3.40 6.71 1.98
CA THR A 476 -3.37 7.24 0.61
C THR A 476 -4.31 6.48 -0.30
N ALA A 477 -4.41 5.15 -0.18
CA ALA A 477 -5.34 4.35 -0.98
C ALA A 477 -6.81 4.68 -0.67
N VAL A 478 -7.14 4.96 0.60
CA VAL A 478 -8.48 5.46 0.96
C VAL A 478 -8.71 6.84 0.38
N MET A 479 -7.74 7.75 0.49
CA MET A 479 -7.81 9.10 -0.09
C MET A 479 -8.06 9.05 -1.60
N VAL A 480 -7.41 8.14 -2.34
CA VAL A 480 -7.66 7.95 -3.77
C VAL A 480 -9.13 7.60 -4.03
N GLY A 481 -9.72 6.70 -3.24
CA GLY A 481 -11.15 6.35 -3.36
C GLY A 481 -12.09 7.52 -3.04
N GLU A 482 -11.80 8.26 -1.97
CA GLU A 482 -12.55 9.46 -1.55
C GLU A 482 -12.48 10.57 -2.62
N ARG A 483 -11.28 10.83 -3.15
CA ARG A 483 -11.04 11.88 -4.15
C ARG A 483 -11.66 11.51 -5.51
N ALA A 484 -11.56 10.24 -5.89
CA ALA A 484 -12.17 9.74 -7.12
C ALA A 484 -13.69 9.94 -7.13
N ALA A 485 -14.36 9.79 -5.99
CA ALA A 485 -15.79 10.04 -5.89
C ALA A 485 -16.16 11.52 -6.17
N GLU A 486 -15.32 12.47 -5.72
CA GLU A 486 -15.50 13.90 -6.04
C GLU A 486 -15.30 14.20 -7.53
N LEU A 487 -14.32 13.51 -8.15
CA LEU A 487 -13.97 13.70 -9.55
C LEU A 487 -14.85 12.87 -10.51
N PHE A 488 -15.85 12.15 -10.00
CA PHE A 488 -16.59 11.18 -10.79
C PHE A 488 -17.47 11.86 -11.86
N ASP A 489 -18.04 13.00 -11.52
CA ASP A 489 -18.94 13.80 -12.37
C ASP A 489 -18.28 15.08 -12.91
N ALA A 490 -16.96 15.24 -12.69
CA ALA A 490 -16.19 16.41 -13.12
C ALA A 490 -15.75 16.35 -14.60
#